data_23bbdc69e508553745d2d2bd87bb7501
#
_entry.id   23bbdc69e508553745d2d2bd87bb7501
#
_cell.length_a   1.000
_cell.length_b   1.000
_cell.length_c   1.000
_cell.angle_alpha   90.00
_cell.angle_beta   90.00
_cell.angle_gamma   90.00
#
_symmetry.space_group_name_H-M   'P 1'
#
loop_
_entity.id
_entity.type
_entity.pdbx_description
1 polymer ?
#
loop_
_entity_poly.entity_id
_entity_poly.type
_entity_poly.pdbx_seq_one_letter_code
_entity_poly.pdbx_strand_id
1 'polypeptide(L)'
;INEVVPNFQAVNSKGETWNSKSFLAKKQILLYFYPAAMTGGCTKQACSYKDDFQKWKKLEVEVVGISGDQTSNLSLFKKAEKLPFTLLSDPQGKVAKLFNVPISKGGIIERFFKGDKFTLERGVTPKRWTFLISKSGKLIYKDQLVTASEDSSNVMQFINKQN
;
A
#
# COMPACT_ATOMS: atom_id res chain seq x y z
N ILE A 1 3.38 -16.61 8.69
CA ILE A 1 2.03 -16.43 9.27
C ILE A 1 2.10 -16.60 10.78
N ASN A 2 1.35 -15.77 11.51
CA ASN A 2 1.32 -15.67 12.97
C ASN A 2 2.59 -15.10 13.61
N GLU A 3 3.53 -14.62 12.81
CA GLU A 3 4.70 -13.91 13.30
C GLU A 3 4.33 -12.52 13.78
N VAL A 4 4.95 -12.06 14.87
CA VAL A 4 4.78 -10.69 15.34
C VAL A 4 5.54 -9.76 14.40
N VAL A 5 4.83 -8.76 13.86
CA VAL A 5 5.42 -7.77 12.97
C VAL A 5 5.95 -6.61 13.83
N PRO A 6 7.24 -6.24 13.69
CA PRO A 6 7.76 -5.05 14.37
C PRO A 6 6.99 -3.80 13.96
N ASN A 7 6.88 -2.83 14.86
CA ASN A 7 6.33 -1.54 14.48
C ASN A 7 7.19 -0.92 13.39
N PHE A 8 6.54 -0.27 12.44
CA PHE A 8 7.23 0.38 11.34
C PHE A 8 6.62 1.75 11.07
N GLN A 9 7.40 2.59 10.44
CA GLN A 9 6.96 3.91 10.06
C GLN A 9 7.51 4.31 8.70
N ALA A 10 6.80 5.18 8.03
CA ALA A 10 7.20 5.76 6.76
C ALA A 10 6.47 7.07 6.56
N VAL A 11 6.91 7.85 5.59
CA VAL A 11 6.33 9.16 5.30
C VAL A 11 5.16 9.00 4.33
N ASN A 12 4.04 9.65 4.61
CA ASN A 12 2.86 9.62 3.74
C ASN A 12 2.94 10.66 2.62
N SER A 13 1.89 10.73 1.81
CA SER A 13 1.81 11.63 0.65
C SER A 13 1.86 13.12 1.02
N LYS A 14 1.61 13.48 2.27
CA LYS A 14 1.69 14.86 2.77
C LYS A 14 3.04 15.17 3.42
N GLY A 15 3.97 14.23 3.43
CA GLY A 15 5.26 14.39 4.10
C GLY A 15 5.21 14.17 5.62
N GLU A 16 4.10 13.63 6.13
CA GLU A 16 3.93 13.36 7.56
C GLU A 16 4.33 11.92 7.88
N THR A 17 4.88 11.70 9.08
CA THR A 17 5.24 10.36 9.53
C THR A 17 4.00 9.57 9.89
N TRP A 18 3.84 8.40 9.27
CA TRP A 18 2.81 7.41 9.59
C TRP A 18 3.46 6.28 10.40
N ASN A 19 2.83 5.85 11.47
CA ASN A 19 3.37 4.83 12.37
C ASN A 19 2.32 3.74 12.61
N SER A 20 2.70 2.47 12.36
CA SER A 20 1.80 1.33 12.54
C SER A 20 1.29 1.20 13.97
N LYS A 21 2.08 1.59 14.95
CA LYS A 21 1.71 1.54 16.38
C LYS A 21 0.44 2.35 16.68
N SER A 22 0.18 3.42 15.92
CA SER A 22 -0.99 4.28 16.14
C SER A 22 -2.31 3.58 15.79
N PHE A 23 -2.28 2.52 15.02
CA PHE A 23 -3.48 1.83 14.52
C PHE A 23 -3.68 0.46 15.17
N LEU A 24 -2.61 -0.25 15.50
CA LEU A 24 -2.69 -1.57 16.11
C LEU A 24 -3.41 -1.51 17.45
N ALA A 25 -4.08 -2.59 17.82
CA ALA A 25 -5.05 -2.75 18.92
C ALA A 25 -6.44 -2.20 18.58
N LYS A 26 -6.56 -1.21 17.70
CA LYS A 26 -7.86 -0.64 17.26
C LYS A 26 -8.30 -1.18 15.92
N LYS A 27 -7.34 -1.35 15.00
CA LYS A 27 -7.61 -1.77 13.62
C LYS A 27 -6.63 -2.85 13.18
N GLN A 28 -7.06 -3.65 12.21
CA GLN A 28 -6.13 -4.44 11.41
C GLN A 28 -5.48 -3.51 10.39
N ILE A 29 -4.27 -3.83 9.94
CA ILE A 29 -3.59 -3.09 8.89
C ILE A 29 -3.47 -3.98 7.66
N LEU A 30 -4.07 -3.54 6.55
CA LEU A 30 -3.87 -4.14 5.24
C LEU A 30 -2.78 -3.34 4.55
N LEU A 31 -1.60 -3.95 4.41
CA LEU A 31 -0.45 -3.32 3.78
C LEU A 31 -0.19 -3.96 2.43
N TYR A 32 -0.28 -3.20 1.35
CA TYR A 32 0.07 -3.72 0.03
C TYR A 32 1.22 -2.94 -0.58
N PHE A 33 2.19 -3.68 -1.11
CA PHE A 33 3.32 -3.14 -1.86
C PHE A 33 2.98 -3.13 -3.34
N TYR A 34 3.30 -2.04 -4.03
CA TYR A 34 3.09 -1.94 -5.47
C TYR A 34 4.31 -1.31 -6.15
N PRO A 35 4.58 -1.67 -7.42
CA PRO A 35 5.81 -1.26 -8.09
C PRO A 35 5.98 0.23 -8.30
N ALA A 36 4.94 0.93 -8.78
CA ALA A 36 5.08 2.35 -9.12
C ALA A 36 3.73 3.05 -9.24
N ALA A 37 3.63 4.23 -8.63
CA ALA A 37 2.46 5.10 -8.72
C ALA A 37 2.19 5.49 -10.19
N MET A 38 0.93 5.72 -10.53
CA MET A 38 0.49 6.19 -11.85
C MET A 38 0.72 5.19 -12.99
N THR A 39 0.92 3.91 -12.69
CA THR A 39 1.01 2.83 -13.69
C THR A 39 -0.30 2.05 -13.76
N GLY A 40 -0.54 1.35 -14.90
CA GLY A 40 -1.83 0.70 -15.16
C GLY A 40 -2.26 -0.32 -14.11
N GLY A 41 -1.41 -1.29 -13.81
CA GLY A 41 -1.71 -2.33 -12.80
C GLY A 41 -1.85 -1.77 -11.39
N CYS A 42 -0.99 -0.82 -11.03
CA CYS A 42 -1.03 -0.18 -9.71
C CYS A 42 -2.29 0.68 -9.54
N THR A 43 -2.74 1.33 -10.60
CA THR A 43 -4.00 2.08 -10.60
C THR A 43 -5.19 1.13 -10.42
N LYS A 44 -5.21 -0.01 -11.11
CA LYS A 44 -6.27 -1.02 -10.95
C LYS A 44 -6.33 -1.54 -9.51
N GLN A 45 -5.18 -1.82 -8.91
CA GLN A 45 -5.11 -2.28 -7.52
C GLN A 45 -5.63 -1.22 -6.55
N ALA A 46 -5.15 0.01 -6.67
CA ALA A 46 -5.57 1.12 -5.83
C ALA A 46 -7.08 1.38 -5.96
N CYS A 47 -7.62 1.35 -7.18
CA CYS A 47 -9.05 1.57 -7.42
C CYS A 47 -9.89 0.43 -6.85
N SER A 48 -9.40 -0.81 -6.84
CA SER A 48 -10.12 -1.91 -6.21
C SER A 48 -10.31 -1.68 -4.70
N TYR A 49 -9.29 -1.17 -4.02
CA TYR A 49 -9.40 -0.80 -2.60
C TYR A 49 -10.28 0.43 -2.38
N LYS A 50 -10.20 1.39 -3.28
CA LYS A 50 -11.06 2.59 -3.23
C LYS A 50 -12.54 2.21 -3.34
N ASP A 51 -12.88 1.34 -4.27
CA ASP A 51 -14.26 0.90 -4.49
C ASP A 51 -14.84 0.19 -3.27
N ASP A 52 -14.01 -0.52 -2.51
CA ASP A 52 -14.41 -1.24 -1.31
C ASP A 52 -14.15 -0.45 -0.01
N PHE A 53 -13.78 0.81 -0.10
CA PHE A 53 -13.28 1.58 1.05
C PHE A 53 -14.26 1.63 2.22
N GLN A 54 -15.56 1.79 1.97
CA GLN A 54 -16.55 1.82 3.03
C GLN A 54 -16.67 0.47 3.73
N LYS A 55 -16.49 -0.63 3.00
CA LYS A 55 -16.47 -1.99 3.58
C LYS A 55 -15.26 -2.17 4.47
N TRP A 56 -14.09 -1.69 4.04
CA TRP A 56 -12.86 -1.74 4.85
C TRP A 56 -13.02 -0.96 6.15
N LYS A 57 -13.64 0.21 6.10
CA LYS A 57 -13.91 1.00 7.30
C LYS A 57 -14.81 0.27 8.27
N LYS A 58 -15.87 -0.37 7.80
CA LYS A 58 -16.79 -1.16 8.64
C LYS A 58 -16.09 -2.33 9.30
N LEU A 59 -15.13 -2.94 8.63
CA LEU A 59 -14.35 -4.06 9.16
C LEU A 59 -13.22 -3.61 10.09
N GLU A 60 -13.07 -2.32 10.32
CA GLU A 60 -11.98 -1.73 11.10
C GLU A 60 -10.61 -2.13 10.55
N VAL A 61 -10.45 -2.05 9.23
CA VAL A 61 -9.19 -2.32 8.53
C VAL A 61 -8.65 -1.02 7.96
N GLU A 62 -7.40 -0.70 8.34
CA GLU A 62 -6.67 0.43 7.78
C GLU A 62 -5.96 -0.03 6.51
N VAL A 63 -6.35 0.51 5.37
CA VAL A 63 -5.72 0.20 4.08
C VAL A 63 -4.54 1.12 3.85
N VAL A 64 -3.38 0.54 3.57
CA VAL A 64 -2.13 1.28 3.37
C VAL A 64 -1.41 0.73 2.16
N GLY A 65 -1.19 1.56 1.15
CA GLY A 65 -0.35 1.23 0.00
C GLY A 65 1.05 1.78 0.20
N ILE A 66 2.07 1.05 -0.26
CA ILE A 66 3.46 1.48 -0.11
C ILE A 66 4.26 1.13 -1.36
N SER A 67 5.10 2.07 -1.79
CA SER A 67 5.99 1.91 -2.93
C SER A 67 7.28 2.66 -2.70
N GLY A 68 8.23 2.53 -3.63
CA GLY A 68 9.48 3.27 -3.59
C GLY A 68 9.38 4.69 -4.15
N ASP A 69 8.18 5.17 -4.44
CA ASP A 69 7.94 6.50 -4.98
C ASP A 69 8.26 7.60 -3.97
N GLN A 70 8.67 8.77 -4.47
CA GLN A 70 8.77 9.98 -3.67
C GLN A 70 7.38 10.47 -3.25
N THR A 71 7.30 11.22 -2.18
CA THR A 71 6.03 11.72 -1.63
C THR A 71 5.22 12.54 -2.62
N SER A 72 5.87 13.33 -3.47
CA SER A 72 5.21 14.11 -4.51
C SER A 72 4.46 13.21 -5.52
N ASN A 73 5.01 12.04 -5.85
CA ASN A 73 4.36 11.08 -6.74
C ASN A 73 3.10 10.51 -6.10
N LEU A 74 3.16 10.22 -4.80
CA LEU A 74 2.02 9.69 -4.05
C LEU A 74 0.91 10.73 -3.93
N SER A 75 1.27 11.99 -3.72
CA SER A 75 0.32 13.09 -3.69
C SER A 75 -0.42 13.22 -5.04
N LEU A 76 0.32 13.15 -6.14
CA LEU A 76 -0.25 13.16 -7.49
C LEU A 76 -1.19 11.98 -7.70
N PHE A 77 -0.76 10.77 -7.34
CA PHE A 77 -1.53 9.54 -7.51
C PHE A 77 -2.85 9.61 -6.73
N LYS A 78 -2.80 10.04 -5.47
CA LYS A 78 -4.01 10.21 -4.66
C LYS A 78 -4.97 11.21 -5.29
N LYS A 79 -4.44 12.30 -5.82
CA LYS A 79 -5.23 13.36 -6.44
C LYS A 79 -5.86 12.87 -7.75
N ALA A 80 -5.05 12.23 -8.61
CA ALA A 80 -5.50 11.75 -9.92
C ALA A 80 -6.62 10.71 -9.80
N GLU A 81 -6.48 9.77 -8.86
CA GLU A 81 -7.40 8.63 -8.70
C GLU A 81 -8.37 8.83 -7.53
N LYS A 82 -8.29 9.95 -6.80
CA LYS A 82 -9.13 10.25 -5.63
C LYS A 82 -9.07 9.13 -4.59
N LEU A 83 -7.86 8.70 -4.25
CA LEU A 83 -7.66 7.60 -3.31
C LEU A 83 -7.93 8.07 -1.87
N PRO A 84 -8.84 7.42 -1.13
CA PRO A 84 -9.23 7.86 0.21
C PRO A 84 -8.37 7.27 1.34
N PHE A 85 -7.39 6.43 1.01
CA PHE A 85 -6.57 5.74 2.00
C PHE A 85 -5.11 6.21 1.93
N THR A 86 -4.32 5.79 2.91
CA THR A 86 -2.92 6.21 3.05
C THR A 86 -2.02 5.56 2.01
N LEU A 87 -1.14 6.37 1.40
CA LEU A 87 -0.02 5.90 0.61
C LEU A 87 1.28 6.31 1.30
N LEU A 88 2.22 5.37 1.42
CA LEU A 88 3.50 5.56 2.08
C LEU A 88 4.66 5.51 1.08
N SER A 89 5.69 6.30 1.37
CA SER A 89 6.92 6.39 0.58
C SER A 89 8.02 5.58 1.26
N ASP A 90 8.60 4.63 0.52
CA ASP A 90 9.70 3.76 0.98
C ASP A 90 10.84 3.77 -0.05
N PRO A 91 11.45 4.94 -0.33
CA PRO A 91 12.39 5.07 -1.44
C PRO A 91 13.68 4.28 -1.27
N GLN A 92 14.02 3.91 -0.04
CA GLN A 92 15.21 3.08 0.26
C GLN A 92 14.85 1.61 0.47
N GLY A 93 13.56 1.24 0.39
CA GLY A 93 13.11 -0.14 0.58
C GLY A 93 13.24 -0.65 2.02
N LYS A 94 13.24 0.24 3.00
CA LYS A 94 13.39 -0.16 4.42
C LYS A 94 12.21 -1.01 4.90
N VAL A 95 10.99 -0.57 4.61
CA VAL A 95 9.79 -1.32 4.98
C VAL A 95 9.68 -2.59 4.14
N ALA A 96 9.99 -2.51 2.85
CA ALA A 96 10.00 -3.69 1.99
C ALA A 96 10.93 -4.78 2.56
N LYS A 97 12.12 -4.40 3.02
CA LYS A 97 13.07 -5.34 3.64
C LYS A 97 12.51 -5.95 4.92
N LEU A 98 11.82 -5.17 5.73
CA LEU A 98 11.21 -5.63 6.97
C LEU A 98 10.21 -6.77 6.71
N PHE A 99 9.48 -6.69 5.60
CA PHE A 99 8.50 -7.69 5.18
C PHE A 99 9.06 -8.71 4.20
N ASN A 100 10.36 -8.68 3.92
CA ASN A 100 11.02 -9.55 2.96
C ASN A 100 10.46 -9.44 1.54
N VAL A 101 9.91 -8.29 1.18
CA VAL A 101 9.41 -8.03 -0.17
C VAL A 101 10.61 -7.80 -1.09
N PRO A 102 10.74 -8.56 -2.18
CA PRO A 102 11.81 -8.33 -3.14
C PRO A 102 11.72 -6.93 -3.75
N ILE A 103 12.86 -6.28 -3.85
CA ILE A 103 12.97 -4.97 -4.48
C ILE A 103 13.96 -5.05 -5.63
N SER A 104 13.71 -4.26 -6.66
CA SER A 104 14.61 -4.08 -7.78
C SER A 104 14.94 -2.60 -7.94
N LYS A 105 15.73 -2.27 -8.96
CA LYS A 105 16.16 -0.91 -9.26
C LYS A 105 14.98 0.04 -9.38
N GLY A 106 15.13 1.27 -8.90
CA GLY A 106 14.17 2.34 -9.09
C GLY A 106 14.11 2.82 -10.55
N GLY A 107 13.44 3.91 -10.78
CA GLY A 107 13.30 4.42 -12.14
C GLY A 107 12.62 5.77 -12.17
N ILE A 108 12.47 6.29 -13.38
CA ILE A 108 11.83 7.56 -13.66
C ILE A 108 10.81 7.32 -14.76
N ILE A 109 9.58 7.79 -14.56
CA ILE A 109 8.53 7.76 -15.58
C ILE A 109 7.92 9.15 -15.72
N GLU A 110 7.34 9.41 -16.89
CA GLU A 110 6.61 10.64 -17.15
C GLU A 110 5.13 10.36 -17.26
N ARG A 111 4.32 11.21 -16.65
CA ARG A 111 2.87 11.13 -16.72
C ARG A 111 2.27 12.51 -16.87
N PHE A 112 1.09 12.56 -17.47
CA PHE A 112 0.33 13.79 -17.65
C PHE A 112 -0.89 13.75 -16.75
N PHE A 113 -1.18 14.88 -16.11
CA PHE A 113 -2.40 15.05 -15.33
C PHE A 113 -2.94 16.46 -15.54
N LYS A 114 -4.17 16.57 -16.04
CA LYS A 114 -4.82 17.85 -16.35
C LYS A 114 -3.97 18.73 -17.27
N GLY A 115 -3.31 18.09 -18.26
CA GLY A 115 -2.49 18.80 -19.24
C GLY A 115 -1.06 19.11 -18.81
N ASP A 116 -0.73 18.91 -17.53
CA ASP A 116 0.62 19.15 -17.02
C ASP A 116 1.43 17.84 -17.02
N LYS A 117 2.71 17.98 -17.34
CA LYS A 117 3.66 16.87 -17.36
C LYS A 117 4.34 16.74 -15.99
N PHE A 118 4.36 15.51 -15.48
CA PHE A 118 5.01 15.19 -14.22
C PHE A 118 6.08 14.12 -14.43
N THR A 119 7.22 14.31 -13.80
CA THR A 119 8.31 13.33 -13.77
C THR A 119 8.26 12.65 -12.42
N LEU A 120 8.03 11.32 -12.42
CA LEU A 120 7.88 10.52 -11.22
C LEU A 120 9.11 9.66 -11.01
N GLU A 121 9.87 9.98 -9.96
CA GLU A 121 11.09 9.26 -9.60
C GLU A 121 10.81 8.35 -8.40
N ARG A 122 11.33 7.12 -8.46
CA ARG A 122 11.27 6.19 -7.35
C ARG A 122 12.65 5.61 -7.06
N GLY A 123 12.94 5.37 -5.78
CA GLY A 123 14.25 4.86 -5.37
C GLY A 123 14.40 3.36 -5.55
N VAL A 124 13.33 2.61 -5.35
CA VAL A 124 13.28 1.16 -5.53
C VAL A 124 11.94 0.78 -6.17
N THR A 125 11.88 -0.45 -6.71
CA THR A 125 10.65 -1.01 -7.28
C THR A 125 10.32 -2.31 -6.53
N PRO A 126 9.37 -2.28 -5.59
CA PRO A 126 8.98 -3.48 -4.86
C PRO A 126 8.08 -4.38 -5.70
N LYS A 127 8.12 -5.68 -5.42
CA LYS A 127 7.15 -6.60 -5.99
C LYS A 127 5.77 -6.36 -5.38
N ARG A 128 4.73 -6.75 -6.11
CA ARG A 128 3.34 -6.60 -5.69
C ARG A 128 2.97 -7.72 -4.72
N TRP A 129 3.11 -7.44 -3.43
CA TRP A 129 2.78 -8.36 -2.35
C TRP A 129 1.79 -7.69 -1.39
N THR A 130 0.89 -8.46 -0.83
CA THR A 130 -0.13 -7.94 0.09
C THR A 130 -0.09 -8.71 1.41
N PHE A 131 -0.24 -7.95 2.50
CA PHE A 131 -0.21 -8.48 3.86
C PHE A 131 -1.40 -7.97 4.66
N LEU A 132 -1.86 -8.79 5.61
CA LEU A 132 -2.81 -8.35 6.61
C LEU A 132 -2.22 -8.59 8.00
N ILE A 133 -2.19 -7.54 8.81
CA ILE A 133 -1.68 -7.56 10.18
C ILE A 133 -2.86 -7.45 11.12
N SER A 134 -2.97 -8.40 12.06
CA SER A 134 -4.06 -8.42 13.04
C SER A 134 -3.93 -7.29 14.05
N LYS A 135 -5.02 -7.03 14.80
CA LYS A 135 -5.02 -6.04 15.88
C LYS A 135 -3.96 -6.33 16.96
N SER A 136 -3.56 -7.59 17.10
CA SER A 136 -2.49 -7.99 18.03
C SER A 136 -1.08 -7.86 17.44
N GLY A 137 -0.95 -7.34 16.22
CA GLY A 137 0.34 -7.13 15.58
C GLY A 137 0.92 -8.36 14.91
N LYS A 138 0.12 -9.38 14.66
CA LYS A 138 0.59 -10.62 14.00
C LYS A 138 0.21 -10.63 12.53
N LEU A 139 1.11 -11.16 11.71
CA LEU A 139 0.86 -11.36 10.28
C LEU A 139 -0.10 -12.54 10.11
N ILE A 140 -1.29 -12.28 9.57
CA ILE A 140 -2.33 -13.32 9.40
C ILE A 140 -2.65 -13.64 7.94
N TYR A 141 -2.18 -12.82 6.99
CA TYR A 141 -2.39 -13.04 5.56
C TYR A 141 -1.18 -12.55 4.79
N LYS A 142 -0.80 -13.30 3.76
CA LYS A 142 0.31 -12.94 2.86
C LYS A 142 0.02 -13.48 1.48
N ASP A 143 0.03 -12.60 0.48
CA ASP A 143 -0.12 -12.97 -0.92
C ASP A 143 1.07 -12.46 -1.71
N GLN A 144 1.80 -13.38 -2.34
CA GLN A 144 2.98 -13.10 -3.16
C GLN A 144 2.68 -13.18 -4.65
N LEU A 145 1.44 -13.54 -5.02
CA LEU A 145 0.98 -13.70 -6.41
C LEU A 145 -0.27 -12.86 -6.66
N VAL A 146 -0.19 -11.59 -6.29
CA VAL A 146 -1.33 -10.67 -6.31
C VAL A 146 -1.79 -10.40 -7.74
N THR A 147 -3.09 -10.56 -7.98
CA THR A 147 -3.77 -10.03 -9.16
C THR A 147 -4.31 -8.65 -8.81
N ALA A 148 -3.79 -7.61 -9.45
CA ALA A 148 -4.04 -6.21 -9.07
C ALA A 148 -5.52 -5.87 -8.91
N SER A 149 -6.36 -6.25 -9.88
CA SER A 149 -7.80 -5.95 -9.88
C SER A 149 -8.61 -6.75 -8.86
N GLU A 150 -8.05 -7.84 -8.31
CA GLU A 150 -8.73 -8.76 -7.41
C GLU A 150 -8.21 -8.70 -5.97
N ASP A 151 -7.19 -7.90 -5.72
CA ASP A 151 -6.50 -7.91 -4.43
C ASP A 151 -7.45 -7.59 -3.26
N SER A 152 -8.21 -6.51 -3.37
CA SER A 152 -9.17 -6.13 -2.33
C SER A 152 -10.19 -7.24 -2.06
N SER A 153 -10.78 -7.83 -3.11
CA SER A 153 -11.77 -8.90 -2.93
C SER A 153 -11.16 -10.16 -2.35
N ASN A 154 -9.91 -10.49 -2.69
CA ASN A 154 -9.24 -11.68 -2.16
C ASN A 154 -8.97 -11.54 -0.65
N VAL A 155 -8.50 -10.39 -0.20
CA VAL A 155 -8.31 -10.14 1.24
C VAL A 155 -9.64 -10.13 1.98
N MET A 156 -10.67 -9.54 1.37
CA MET A 156 -12.02 -9.49 1.96
C MET A 156 -12.58 -10.90 2.16
N GLN A 157 -12.42 -11.78 1.17
CA GLN A 157 -12.82 -13.18 1.28
C GLN A 157 -12.09 -13.89 2.43
N PHE A 158 -10.80 -13.63 2.57
CA PHE A 158 -10.03 -14.18 3.68
C PHE A 158 -10.62 -13.76 5.03
N ILE A 159 -10.89 -12.48 5.21
CA ILE A 159 -11.46 -11.95 6.46
C ILE A 159 -12.85 -12.56 6.73
N ASN A 160 -13.70 -12.65 5.71
CA ASN A 160 -15.03 -13.18 5.86
C ASN A 160 -15.03 -14.66 6.27
N LYS A 161 -14.03 -15.43 5.85
CA LYS A 161 -13.88 -16.84 6.25
C LYS A 161 -13.41 -17.00 7.69
N GLN A 162 -12.81 -15.97 8.30
CA GLN A 162 -12.36 -15.99 9.69
C GLN A 162 -13.48 -15.69 10.68
N ASN A 163 -14.59 -15.14 10.20
CA ASN A 163 -15.75 -14.75 11.03
C ASN A 163 -16.86 -15.81 11.03
#